data_30151af98abb3aac5491a95757b46bbc
#
_entry.id   30151af98abb3aac5491a95757b46bbc
#
_cell.length_a   1.000
_cell.length_b   1.000
_cell.length_c   1.000
_cell.angle_alpha   90.00
_cell.angle_beta   90.00
_cell.angle_gamma   90.00
#
_symmetry.space_group_name_H-M   'P 1'
#
loop_
_entity.id
_entity.type
_entity.pdbx_description
1 polymer ?
#
loop_
_entity_poly.entity_id
_entity_poly.type
_entity_poly.pdbx_seq_one_letter_code
_entity_poly.pdbx_strand_id
1 'polypeptide(L)'
;MTLRLSTSSLEAVERGGIPVPHYDRAALKPRILHIGVGGFHRAHMALYVDELAEAGGGWGIRGIGLLDADRRIASVLESQDHLYTLIERDSNGSRPRIVGSIVDYRLVAEDAAAFAREVARPEIAILSLTILSCDNLPGNGNVAREAVTRVCEARSDDLVRWVETACSFPNSMVDRITPQTTDADRAFLRDECGLDDGWPVFSYRPSTVRP
;
A
#
# COMPACT_ATOMS: atom_id res chain seq x y z
N MET A 1 -5.80 -2.09 28.48
CA MET A 1 -4.38 -1.83 28.13
C MET A 1 -4.30 -1.76 26.62
N THR A 2 -3.83 -0.66 26.07
CA THR A 2 -3.74 -0.50 24.61
C THR A 2 -2.44 -1.13 24.10
N LEU A 3 -2.56 -1.97 23.08
CA LEU A 3 -1.42 -2.65 22.45
C LEU A 3 -0.87 -1.77 21.31
N ARG A 4 0.44 -1.56 21.29
CA ARG A 4 1.10 -0.96 20.13
C ARG A 4 1.26 -2.01 19.03
N LEU A 5 0.88 -1.68 17.80
CA LEU A 5 0.99 -2.60 16.67
C LEU A 5 2.46 -2.89 16.34
N SER A 6 2.81 -4.16 16.30
CA SER A 6 4.12 -4.68 15.88
C SER A 6 4.00 -6.19 15.63
N THR A 7 5.00 -6.80 15.03
CA THR A 7 5.04 -8.26 14.84
C THR A 7 4.90 -9.01 16.18
N SER A 8 5.52 -8.51 17.23
CA SER A 8 5.47 -9.14 18.56
C SER A 8 4.10 -9.04 19.24
N SER A 9 3.23 -8.13 18.80
CA SER A 9 1.88 -7.96 19.37
C SER A 9 0.79 -8.70 18.60
N LEU A 10 1.07 -9.31 17.44
CA LEU A 10 0.07 -9.92 16.57
C LEU A 10 -0.78 -10.98 17.28
N GLU A 11 -0.16 -11.87 18.04
CA GLU A 11 -0.89 -12.91 18.80
C GLU A 11 -1.87 -12.30 19.81
N ALA A 12 -1.49 -11.22 20.48
CA ALA A 12 -2.37 -10.54 21.42
C ALA A 12 -3.49 -9.77 20.71
N VAL A 13 -3.20 -9.18 19.55
CA VAL A 13 -4.18 -8.50 18.70
C VAL A 13 -5.23 -9.50 18.20
N GLU A 14 -4.81 -10.68 17.76
CA GLU A 14 -5.70 -11.75 17.29
C GLU A 14 -6.59 -12.28 18.42
N ARG A 15 -6.03 -12.50 19.61
CA ARG A 15 -6.81 -12.86 20.80
C ARG A 15 -7.85 -11.79 21.17
N GLY A 16 -7.58 -10.54 20.82
CA GLY A 16 -8.54 -9.43 20.93
C GLY A 16 -9.62 -9.43 19.84
N GLY A 17 -9.62 -10.38 18.91
CA GLY A 17 -10.63 -10.54 17.88
C GLY A 17 -10.36 -9.75 16.59
N ILE A 18 -9.16 -9.19 16.40
CA ILE A 18 -8.77 -8.52 15.17
C ILE A 18 -7.98 -9.52 14.29
N PRO A 19 -8.42 -9.83 13.06
CA PRO A 19 -7.70 -10.72 12.16
C PRO A 19 -6.28 -10.19 11.85
N VAL A 20 -5.30 -11.09 11.84
CA VAL A 20 -3.88 -10.80 11.58
C VAL A 20 -3.36 -11.68 10.44
N PRO A 21 -2.24 -11.32 9.79
CA PRO A 21 -1.58 -12.18 8.81
C PRO A 21 -1.09 -13.50 9.43
N HIS A 22 -1.41 -14.64 8.80
CA HIS A 22 -0.95 -15.97 9.21
C HIS A 22 0.21 -16.52 8.37
N TYR A 23 0.52 -15.86 7.25
CA TYR A 23 1.66 -16.23 6.41
C TYR A 23 2.99 -15.77 7.01
N ASP A 24 4.06 -16.47 6.65
CA ASP A 24 5.43 -16.06 7.03
C ASP A 24 5.84 -14.80 6.25
N ARG A 25 5.73 -13.63 6.89
CA ARG A 25 6.11 -12.34 6.31
C ARG A 25 7.59 -12.25 5.92
N ALA A 26 8.46 -12.97 6.64
CA ALA A 26 9.89 -12.98 6.35
C ALA A 26 10.22 -13.75 5.06
N ALA A 27 9.36 -14.69 4.65
CA ALA A 27 9.49 -15.43 3.40
C ALA A 27 9.01 -14.65 2.17
N LEU A 28 8.25 -13.57 2.35
CA LEU A 28 7.76 -12.76 1.24
C LEU A 28 8.90 -12.05 0.52
N LYS A 29 8.90 -12.15 -0.80
CA LYS A 29 9.86 -11.45 -1.66
C LYS A 29 9.26 -10.11 -2.09
N PRO A 30 9.96 -8.97 -1.92
CA PRO A 30 9.47 -7.65 -2.32
C PRO A 30 9.51 -7.48 -3.84
N ARG A 31 8.64 -8.19 -4.56
CA ARG A 31 8.57 -8.18 -6.03
C ARG A 31 7.81 -6.99 -6.59
N ILE A 32 7.03 -6.30 -5.77
CA ILE A 32 6.30 -5.09 -6.14
C ILE A 32 7.00 -3.91 -5.51
N LEU A 33 7.47 -2.98 -6.34
CA LEU A 33 7.94 -1.66 -5.91
C LEU A 33 6.79 -0.67 -6.08
N HIS A 34 6.29 -0.10 -4.98
CA HIS A 34 5.17 0.84 -5.03
C HIS A 34 5.58 2.23 -4.58
N ILE A 35 5.34 3.22 -5.45
CA ILE A 35 5.61 4.63 -5.18
C ILE A 35 4.37 5.28 -4.57
N GLY A 36 4.54 5.91 -3.40
CA GLY A 36 3.46 6.61 -2.73
C GLY A 36 2.52 5.70 -1.94
N VAL A 37 2.99 5.18 -0.80
CA VAL A 37 2.22 4.30 0.10
C VAL A 37 1.15 5.11 0.86
N GLY A 38 0.18 5.63 0.14
CA GLY A 38 -0.95 6.38 0.68
C GLY A 38 -2.10 5.50 1.16
N GLY A 39 -3.20 6.12 1.61
CA GLY A 39 -4.41 5.42 2.06
C GLY A 39 -5.00 4.54 0.97
N PHE A 40 -5.09 5.06 -0.25
CA PHE A 40 -5.63 4.34 -1.39
C PHE A 40 -4.87 3.03 -1.68
N HIS A 41 -3.54 3.09 -1.79
CA HIS A 41 -2.72 1.91 -2.00
C HIS A 41 -2.92 0.88 -0.89
N ARG A 42 -2.92 1.31 0.38
CA ARG A 42 -3.06 0.42 1.53
C ARG A 42 -4.44 -0.22 1.63
N ALA A 43 -5.50 0.46 1.17
CA ALA A 43 -6.86 -0.07 1.15
C ALA A 43 -7.16 -0.98 -0.05
N HIS A 44 -6.32 -1.00 -1.08
CA HIS A 44 -6.54 -1.74 -2.33
C HIS A 44 -5.41 -2.70 -2.64
N MET A 45 -4.36 -2.26 -3.34
CA MET A 45 -3.30 -3.17 -3.81
C MET A 45 -2.64 -3.94 -2.66
N ALA A 46 -2.30 -3.25 -1.57
CA ALA A 46 -1.64 -3.91 -0.44
C ALA A 46 -2.56 -4.95 0.22
N LEU A 47 -3.87 -4.69 0.29
CA LEU A 47 -4.85 -5.68 0.74
C LEU A 47 -4.90 -6.91 -0.19
N TYR A 48 -4.94 -6.71 -1.51
CA TYR A 48 -4.98 -7.85 -2.45
C TYR A 48 -3.70 -8.68 -2.41
N VAL A 49 -2.54 -8.05 -2.21
CA VAL A 49 -1.27 -8.78 -2.04
C VAL A 49 -1.24 -9.53 -0.70
N ASP A 50 -1.85 -8.97 0.35
CA ASP A 50 -2.03 -9.63 1.63
C ASP A 50 -2.91 -10.89 1.51
N GLU A 51 -4.04 -10.79 0.82
CA GLU A 51 -4.94 -11.92 0.55
C GLU A 51 -4.25 -12.98 -0.34
N LEU A 52 -3.43 -12.57 -1.30
CA LEU A 52 -2.62 -13.47 -2.11
C LEU A 52 -1.58 -14.21 -1.25
N ALA A 53 -0.95 -13.53 -0.29
CA ALA A 53 0.00 -14.15 0.62
C ALA A 53 -0.69 -15.16 1.54
N GLU A 54 -1.88 -14.87 2.06
CA GLU A 54 -2.71 -15.84 2.79
C GLU A 54 -3.06 -17.10 1.97
N ALA A 55 -3.23 -16.94 0.66
CA ALA A 55 -3.44 -18.04 -0.28
C ALA A 55 -2.16 -18.80 -0.66
N GLY A 56 -1.02 -18.49 -0.04
CA GLY A 56 0.28 -19.15 -0.29
C GLY A 56 1.15 -18.44 -1.34
N GLY A 57 0.78 -17.24 -1.78
CA GLY A 57 1.62 -16.41 -2.66
C GLY A 57 2.84 -15.87 -1.92
N GLY A 58 4.01 -15.88 -2.57
CA GLY A 58 5.28 -15.44 -1.97
C GLY A 58 5.66 -13.98 -2.30
N TRP A 59 4.72 -13.12 -2.65
CA TRP A 59 4.98 -11.74 -3.06
C TRP A 59 4.71 -10.75 -1.91
N GLY A 60 5.64 -9.82 -1.75
CA GLY A 60 5.50 -8.68 -0.85
C GLY A 60 5.70 -7.36 -1.61
N ILE A 61 5.41 -6.27 -0.92
CA ILE A 61 5.52 -4.90 -1.43
C ILE A 61 6.68 -4.20 -0.73
N ARG A 62 7.52 -3.55 -1.53
CA ARG A 62 8.45 -2.51 -1.06
C ARG A 62 7.85 -1.16 -1.40
N GLY A 63 7.56 -0.36 -0.37
CA GLY A 63 7.11 1.01 -0.54
C GLY A 63 8.26 1.97 -0.79
N ILE A 64 8.01 3.02 -1.59
CA ILE A 64 8.96 4.11 -1.85
C ILE A 64 8.30 5.44 -1.52
N GLY A 65 8.96 6.23 -0.68
CA GLY A 65 8.66 7.64 -0.46
C GLY A 65 9.62 8.52 -1.26
N LEU A 66 9.09 9.46 -2.03
CA LEU A 66 9.87 10.37 -2.86
C LEU A 66 10.03 11.76 -2.24
N LEU A 67 9.19 12.12 -1.30
CA LEU A 67 9.10 13.46 -0.73
C LEU A 67 9.53 13.47 0.74
N ASP A 68 10.02 14.59 1.22
CA ASP A 68 10.30 14.77 2.65
C ASP A 68 9.05 14.58 3.52
N ALA A 69 7.86 14.91 3.02
CA ALA A 69 6.60 14.64 3.68
C ALA A 69 6.37 13.15 3.97
N ASP A 70 6.97 12.25 3.19
CA ASP A 70 6.86 10.81 3.36
C ASP A 70 7.68 10.29 4.56
N ARG A 71 8.54 11.11 5.16
CA ARG A 71 9.36 10.77 6.33
C ARG A 71 8.51 10.32 7.52
N ARG A 72 7.35 10.94 7.71
CA ARG A 72 6.45 10.57 8.79
C ARG A 72 5.90 9.16 8.62
N ILE A 73 5.44 8.80 7.41
CA ILE A 73 4.92 7.45 7.17
C ILE A 73 6.05 6.41 7.23
N ALA A 74 7.24 6.74 6.74
CA ALA A 74 8.41 5.87 6.86
C ALA A 74 8.69 5.50 8.33
N SER A 75 8.78 6.50 9.21
CA SER A 75 9.03 6.31 10.63
C SER A 75 7.94 5.48 11.32
N VAL A 76 6.67 5.74 11.00
CA VAL A 76 5.56 4.98 11.59
C VAL A 76 5.59 3.53 11.12
N LEU A 77 5.69 3.29 9.80
CA LEU A 77 5.75 1.93 9.27
C LEU A 77 6.92 1.13 9.84
N GLU A 78 8.12 1.74 9.93
CA GLU A 78 9.28 1.12 10.55
C GLU A 78 9.00 0.74 12.02
N SER A 79 8.37 1.63 12.79
CA SER A 79 8.07 1.39 14.20
C SER A 79 6.99 0.32 14.44
N GLN A 80 6.28 -0.10 13.40
CA GLN A 80 5.21 -1.11 13.40
C GLN A 80 5.58 -2.34 12.56
N ASP A 81 6.86 -2.56 12.27
CA ASP A 81 7.32 -3.65 11.40
C ASP A 81 6.60 -3.67 10.04
N HIS A 82 6.27 -2.51 9.51
CA HIS A 82 5.51 -2.27 8.26
C HIS A 82 4.07 -2.81 8.28
N LEU A 83 3.55 -3.19 9.45
CA LEU A 83 2.15 -3.55 9.64
C LEU A 83 1.28 -2.29 9.71
N TYR A 84 0.02 -2.42 9.35
CA TYR A 84 -0.98 -1.36 9.57
C TYR A 84 -2.38 -1.97 9.69
N THR A 85 -3.29 -1.20 10.28
CA THR A 85 -4.70 -1.59 10.40
C THR A 85 -5.49 -1.04 9.22
N LEU A 86 -6.18 -1.91 8.50
CA LEU A 86 -7.24 -1.55 7.58
C LEU A 86 -8.58 -1.69 8.31
N ILE A 87 -9.38 -0.64 8.30
CA ILE A 87 -10.73 -0.64 8.86
C ILE A 87 -11.73 -0.57 7.70
N GLU A 88 -12.37 -1.70 7.42
CA GLU A 88 -13.45 -1.73 6.44
C GLU A 88 -14.76 -1.32 7.12
N ARG A 89 -15.42 -0.32 6.56
CA ARG A 89 -16.69 0.19 7.07
C ARG A 89 -17.80 -0.02 6.05
N ASP A 90 -18.90 -0.57 6.48
CA ASP A 90 -20.14 -0.72 5.71
C ASP A 90 -21.37 -0.45 6.59
N SER A 91 -22.57 -0.75 6.06
CA SER A 91 -23.83 -0.60 6.80
C SER A 91 -23.92 -1.47 8.09
N ASN A 92 -23.08 -2.50 8.21
CA ASN A 92 -23.08 -3.43 9.34
C ASN A 92 -22.03 -3.06 10.41
N GLY A 93 -21.26 -2.00 10.20
CA GLY A 93 -20.25 -1.52 11.15
C GLY A 93 -18.84 -1.41 10.63
N SER A 94 -17.90 -1.34 11.55
CA SER A 94 -16.45 -1.22 11.27
C SER A 94 -15.75 -2.51 11.61
N ARG A 95 -14.97 -3.04 10.67
CA ARG A 95 -14.20 -4.29 10.83
C ARG A 95 -12.72 -4.00 10.64
N PRO A 96 -11.94 -3.92 11.72
CA PRO A 96 -10.49 -3.80 11.64
C PRO A 96 -9.85 -5.14 11.27
N ARG A 97 -8.77 -5.09 10.48
CA ARG A 97 -7.85 -6.21 10.24
C ARG A 97 -6.43 -5.70 10.11
N ILE A 98 -5.45 -6.51 10.45
CA ILE A 98 -4.04 -6.18 10.22
C ILE A 98 -3.64 -6.65 8.83
N VAL A 99 -2.91 -5.79 8.11
CA VAL A 99 -2.35 -6.07 6.80
C VAL A 99 -0.83 -6.08 6.90
N GLY A 100 -0.18 -7.09 6.36
CA GLY A 100 1.24 -7.34 6.50
C GLY A 100 2.02 -7.47 5.19
N SER A 101 1.39 -7.24 4.04
CA SER A 101 1.98 -7.40 2.70
C SER A 101 3.07 -6.40 2.36
N ILE A 102 3.12 -5.24 3.04
CA ILE A 102 4.25 -4.31 2.93
C ILE A 102 5.37 -4.85 3.82
N VAL A 103 6.48 -5.25 3.21
CA VAL A 103 7.59 -5.90 3.92
C VAL A 103 8.81 -5.01 4.08
N ASP A 104 8.86 -3.90 3.35
CA ASP A 104 9.95 -2.92 3.38
C ASP A 104 9.45 -1.55 2.92
N TYR A 105 10.09 -0.49 3.39
CA TYR A 105 9.83 0.88 2.96
C TYR A 105 11.13 1.66 2.84
N ARG A 106 11.32 2.38 1.73
CA ARG A 106 12.50 3.20 1.48
C ARG A 106 12.11 4.65 1.23
N LEU A 107 12.66 5.54 2.03
CA LEU A 107 12.59 6.97 1.75
C LEU A 107 13.82 7.34 0.92
N VAL A 108 13.61 7.69 -0.33
CA VAL A 108 14.68 8.09 -1.25
C VAL A 108 14.71 9.61 -1.48
N ALA A 109 13.89 10.35 -0.75
CA ALA A 109 13.68 11.80 -0.76
C ALA A 109 14.68 12.57 -1.65
N GLU A 110 14.24 12.94 -2.85
CA GLU A 110 15.01 13.75 -3.84
C GLU A 110 16.32 13.11 -4.37
N ASP A 111 16.67 11.88 -3.94
CA ASP A 111 17.82 11.14 -4.48
C ASP A 111 17.40 10.26 -5.66
N ALA A 112 17.48 10.82 -6.87
CA ALA A 112 17.16 10.09 -8.10
C ALA A 112 18.05 8.85 -8.32
N ALA A 113 19.30 8.87 -7.84
CA ALA A 113 20.20 7.73 -7.96
C ALA A 113 19.80 6.61 -7.00
N ALA A 114 19.36 6.93 -5.78
CA ALA A 114 18.81 5.96 -4.86
C ALA A 114 17.53 5.34 -5.43
N PHE A 115 16.63 6.14 -5.98
CA PHE A 115 15.43 5.65 -6.64
C PHE A 115 15.76 4.70 -7.80
N ALA A 116 16.68 5.09 -8.68
CA ALA A 116 17.10 4.25 -9.80
C ALA A 116 17.68 2.92 -9.34
N ARG A 117 18.45 2.89 -8.23
CA ARG A 117 18.96 1.64 -7.63
C ARG A 117 17.84 0.73 -7.15
N GLU A 118 16.79 1.29 -6.53
CA GLU A 118 15.64 0.49 -6.07
C GLU A 118 14.85 -0.10 -7.25
N VAL A 119 14.64 0.66 -8.32
CA VAL A 119 13.94 0.18 -9.52
C VAL A 119 14.75 -0.89 -10.26
N ALA A 120 16.08 -0.77 -10.28
CA ALA A 120 16.97 -1.70 -10.97
C ALA A 120 17.21 -3.03 -10.24
N ARG A 121 16.60 -3.25 -9.08
CA ARG A 121 16.75 -4.51 -8.34
C ARG A 121 16.18 -5.69 -9.12
N PRO A 122 16.92 -6.78 -9.26
CA PRO A 122 16.50 -7.93 -10.09
C PRO A 122 15.26 -8.65 -9.53
N GLU A 123 14.98 -8.53 -8.24
CA GLU A 123 13.79 -9.10 -7.62
C GLU A 123 12.50 -8.33 -7.94
N ILE A 124 12.58 -7.06 -8.36
CA ILE A 124 11.40 -6.24 -8.68
C ILE A 124 10.82 -6.69 -10.02
N ALA A 125 9.60 -7.19 -9.98
CA ALA A 125 8.84 -7.61 -11.16
C ALA A 125 7.78 -6.59 -11.59
N ILE A 126 7.28 -5.79 -10.64
CA ILE A 126 6.24 -4.79 -10.87
C ILE A 126 6.67 -3.47 -10.26
N LEU A 127 6.71 -2.42 -11.08
CA LEU A 127 6.74 -1.04 -10.62
C LEU A 127 5.33 -0.49 -10.66
N SER A 128 4.79 -0.11 -9.53
CA SER A 128 3.47 0.49 -9.45
C SER A 128 3.51 1.88 -8.83
N LEU A 129 2.62 2.72 -9.29
CA LEU A 129 2.50 4.12 -8.89
C LEU A 129 1.03 4.39 -8.58
N THR A 130 0.75 4.89 -7.38
CA THR A 130 -0.54 5.51 -7.15
C THR A 130 -0.52 6.89 -7.78
N ILE A 131 -0.99 6.98 -9.01
CA ILE A 131 -1.40 8.27 -9.54
C ILE A 131 -2.66 8.62 -8.76
N LEU A 132 -2.60 9.69 -7.98
CA LEU A 132 -3.74 10.26 -7.28
C LEU A 132 -4.72 10.84 -8.30
N SER A 133 -5.36 9.98 -9.04
CA SER A 133 -6.62 10.30 -9.67
C SER A 133 -7.67 10.04 -8.60
N CYS A 134 -8.08 11.10 -7.90
CA CYS A 134 -9.22 11.07 -6.98
C CYS A 134 -10.52 10.80 -7.75
N ASP A 135 -10.48 10.77 -9.06
CA ASP A 135 -11.56 10.48 -9.98
C ASP A 135 -11.26 9.21 -10.75
N ASN A 136 -12.28 8.38 -10.97
CA ASN A 136 -12.28 7.30 -11.95
C ASN A 136 -12.13 7.90 -13.35
N LEU A 137 -10.91 8.28 -13.71
CA LEU A 137 -10.62 8.84 -15.02
C LEU A 137 -10.78 7.72 -16.05
N PRO A 138 -11.71 7.83 -16.99
CA PRO A 138 -11.77 6.92 -18.12
C PRO A 138 -10.42 6.89 -18.83
N GLY A 139 -9.87 5.70 -19.04
CA GLY A 139 -8.58 5.56 -19.72
C GLY A 139 -7.36 5.91 -18.87
N ASN A 140 -7.42 5.75 -17.54
CA ASN A 140 -6.34 6.08 -16.62
C ASN A 140 -5.00 5.39 -16.97
N GLY A 141 -5.02 4.19 -17.56
CA GLY A 141 -3.83 3.53 -18.07
C GLY A 141 -3.16 4.31 -19.21
N ASN A 142 -3.94 4.93 -20.10
CA ASN A 142 -3.40 5.77 -21.17
C ASN A 142 -2.76 7.05 -20.61
N VAL A 143 -3.38 7.68 -19.61
CA VAL A 143 -2.82 8.85 -18.91
C VAL A 143 -1.50 8.49 -18.23
N ALA A 144 -1.43 7.34 -17.57
CA ALA A 144 -0.21 6.84 -16.95
C ALA A 144 0.88 6.57 -18.00
N ARG A 145 0.53 5.96 -19.13
CA ARG A 145 1.45 5.75 -20.26
C ARG A 145 2.04 7.07 -20.75
N GLU A 146 1.18 8.04 -21.06
CA GLU A 146 1.60 9.34 -21.56
C GLU A 146 2.53 10.05 -20.57
N ALA A 147 2.21 10.05 -19.29
CA ALA A 147 3.04 10.67 -18.26
C ALA A 147 4.43 10.00 -18.16
N VAL A 148 4.49 8.66 -18.14
CA VAL A 148 5.74 7.90 -18.08
C VAL A 148 6.56 8.13 -19.35
N THR A 149 5.94 8.10 -20.54
CA THR A 149 6.61 8.32 -21.83
C THR A 149 7.25 9.71 -21.85
N ARG A 150 6.55 10.77 -21.45
CA ARG A 150 7.11 12.14 -21.38
C ARG A 150 8.33 12.24 -20.47
N VAL A 151 8.32 11.55 -19.33
CA VAL A 151 9.50 11.50 -18.44
C VAL A 151 10.67 10.77 -19.11
N CYS A 152 10.38 9.71 -19.87
CA CYS A 152 11.39 8.95 -20.59
C CYS A 152 11.99 9.75 -21.76
N GLU A 153 11.16 10.47 -22.53
CA GLU A 153 11.59 11.37 -23.61
C GLU A 153 12.63 12.39 -23.14
N ALA A 154 12.49 12.91 -21.92
CA ALA A 154 13.44 13.83 -21.32
C ALA A 154 14.79 13.18 -20.97
N ARG A 155 14.93 11.86 -21.11
CA ARG A 155 16.13 11.09 -20.72
C ARG A 155 16.81 10.40 -21.88
N SER A 156 16.13 9.56 -22.63
CA SER A 156 16.66 8.88 -23.82
C SER A 156 15.57 8.20 -24.64
N ASP A 157 15.78 8.13 -25.96
CA ASP A 157 14.92 7.40 -26.89
C ASP A 157 14.92 5.88 -26.63
N ASP A 158 16.02 5.33 -26.09
CA ASP A 158 16.09 3.91 -25.73
C ASP A 158 15.13 3.56 -24.59
N LEU A 159 14.99 4.47 -23.63
CA LEU A 159 14.06 4.31 -22.52
C LEU A 159 12.61 4.39 -22.98
N VAL A 160 12.30 5.29 -23.93
CA VAL A 160 10.97 5.36 -24.55
C VAL A 160 10.64 4.05 -25.26
N ARG A 161 11.53 3.54 -26.09
CA ARG A 161 11.34 2.25 -26.78
C ARG A 161 11.15 1.10 -25.81
N TRP A 162 11.89 1.07 -24.71
CA TRP A 162 11.72 0.05 -23.69
C TRP A 162 10.34 0.14 -23.04
N VAL A 163 9.89 1.33 -22.66
CA VAL A 163 8.55 1.53 -22.07
C VAL A 163 7.46 1.07 -23.03
N GLU A 164 7.56 1.41 -24.31
CA GLU A 164 6.56 1.04 -25.32
C GLU A 164 6.49 -0.46 -25.58
N THR A 165 7.61 -1.17 -25.47
CA THR A 165 7.71 -2.59 -25.81
C THR A 165 7.60 -3.52 -24.60
N ALA A 166 8.05 -3.09 -23.42
CA ALA A 166 8.17 -3.92 -22.24
C ALA A 166 7.15 -3.58 -21.13
N CYS A 167 6.49 -2.41 -21.20
CA CYS A 167 5.55 -1.99 -20.18
C CYS A 167 4.11 -2.10 -20.63
N SER A 168 3.24 -2.52 -19.72
CA SER A 168 1.79 -2.52 -19.90
C SER A 168 1.14 -1.48 -18.99
N PHE A 169 0.14 -0.79 -19.51
CA PHE A 169 -0.59 0.25 -18.79
C PHE A 169 -2.09 -0.09 -18.76
N PRO A 170 -2.49 -1.07 -17.94
CA PRO A 170 -3.90 -1.44 -17.84
C PRO A 170 -4.72 -0.31 -17.22
N ASN A 171 -5.96 -0.19 -17.65
CA ASN A 171 -6.93 0.64 -16.95
C ASN A 171 -7.37 -0.06 -15.66
N SER A 172 -7.58 0.72 -14.62
CA SER A 172 -8.15 0.24 -13.36
C SER A 172 -9.45 0.98 -13.05
N MET A 173 -10.40 0.26 -12.44
CA MET A 173 -11.59 0.85 -11.85
C MET A 173 -11.53 0.63 -10.34
N VAL A 174 -11.91 1.66 -9.59
CA VAL A 174 -11.90 1.62 -8.13
C VAL A 174 -13.33 1.62 -7.63
N ASP A 175 -13.67 0.61 -6.83
CA ASP A 175 -15.00 0.42 -6.25
C ASP A 175 -15.09 0.78 -4.76
N ARG A 176 -13.98 1.25 -4.17
CA ARG A 176 -13.89 1.60 -2.76
C ARG A 176 -13.49 3.06 -2.58
N ILE A 177 -14.10 3.72 -1.61
CA ILE A 177 -13.72 5.06 -1.19
C ILE A 177 -12.76 4.94 -0.01
N THR A 178 -11.63 5.63 -0.08
CA THR A 178 -10.63 5.67 0.98
C THR A 178 -10.54 7.12 1.48
N PRO A 179 -11.34 7.51 2.47
CA PRO A 179 -11.26 8.85 3.05
C PRO A 179 -9.97 9.03 3.86
N GLN A 180 -9.63 10.28 4.14
CA GLN A 180 -8.54 10.55 5.07
C GLN A 180 -8.89 10.02 6.47
N THR A 181 -7.93 9.36 7.10
CA THR A 181 -8.05 8.87 8.48
C THR A 181 -8.13 10.06 9.43
N THR A 182 -9.20 10.12 10.22
CA THR A 182 -9.45 11.17 11.21
C THR A 182 -8.94 10.78 12.59
N ASP A 183 -8.90 11.74 13.52
CA ASP A 183 -8.58 11.44 14.92
C ASP A 183 -9.68 10.62 15.61
N ALA A 184 -10.95 10.77 15.19
CA ALA A 184 -12.04 9.90 15.64
C ALA A 184 -11.82 8.43 15.23
N ASP A 185 -11.28 8.20 14.06
CA ASP A 185 -10.96 6.86 13.59
C ASP A 185 -9.82 6.23 14.41
N ARG A 186 -8.81 7.01 14.77
CA ARG A 186 -7.74 6.56 15.67
C ARG A 186 -8.25 6.30 17.09
N ALA A 187 -9.17 7.14 17.58
CA ALA A 187 -9.82 6.96 18.87
C ALA A 187 -10.62 5.65 18.90
N PHE A 188 -11.37 5.34 17.85
CA PHE A 188 -12.08 4.07 17.71
C PHE A 188 -11.15 2.85 17.89
N LEU A 189 -9.99 2.85 17.23
CA LEU A 189 -9.02 1.75 17.40
C LEU A 189 -8.51 1.63 18.83
N ARG A 190 -8.20 2.76 19.49
CA ARG A 190 -7.69 2.72 20.86
C ARG A 190 -8.76 2.34 21.88
N ASP A 191 -9.92 2.94 21.77
CA ASP A 191 -10.94 2.91 22.81
C ASP A 191 -11.81 1.63 22.71
N GLU A 192 -12.15 1.22 21.48
CA GLU A 192 -13.00 0.07 21.24
C GLU A 192 -12.22 -1.21 20.89
N CYS A 193 -11.08 -1.08 20.21
CA CYS A 193 -10.28 -2.23 19.77
C CYS A 193 -9.03 -2.46 20.64
N GLY A 194 -8.68 -1.55 21.54
CA GLY A 194 -7.49 -1.67 22.38
C GLY A 194 -6.17 -1.65 21.59
N LEU A 195 -6.15 -1.08 20.39
CA LEU A 195 -5.02 -1.10 19.47
C LEU A 195 -4.54 0.32 19.14
N ASP A 196 -3.24 0.55 19.27
CA ASP A 196 -2.58 1.78 18.86
C ASP A 196 -1.80 1.56 17.56
N ASP A 197 -2.32 2.15 16.47
CA ASP A 197 -1.72 2.19 15.15
C ASP A 197 -1.49 3.64 14.75
N GLY A 198 -0.24 4.02 14.48
CA GLY A 198 0.14 5.39 14.10
C GLY A 198 -0.33 5.81 12.71
N TRP A 199 -0.70 4.84 11.83
CA TRP A 199 -1.09 5.13 10.44
C TRP A 199 -2.17 4.17 9.91
N PRO A 200 -3.33 4.04 10.58
CA PRO A 200 -4.41 3.19 10.11
C PRO A 200 -5.01 3.75 8.81
N VAL A 201 -5.71 2.91 8.08
CA VAL A 201 -6.43 3.32 6.87
C VAL A 201 -7.88 2.88 6.94
N PHE A 202 -8.78 3.70 6.44
CA PHE A 202 -10.19 3.42 6.30
C PHE A 202 -10.55 3.14 4.86
N SER A 203 -11.43 2.16 4.66
CA SER A 203 -12.06 1.87 3.38
C SER A 203 -13.57 1.78 3.59
N TYR A 204 -14.33 2.44 2.74
CA TYR A 204 -15.77 2.38 2.73
C TYR A 204 -16.23 1.59 1.50
N ARG A 205 -17.01 0.54 1.71
CA ARG A 205 -17.67 -0.22 0.64
C ARG A 205 -19.14 0.18 0.62
N PRO A 206 -19.63 0.85 -0.45
CA PRO A 206 -21.05 1.12 -0.61
C PRO A 206 -21.84 -0.19 -0.63
N SER A 207 -23.01 -0.22 0.01
CA SER A 207 -23.88 -1.41 0.11
C SER A 207 -24.47 -1.90 -1.22
N THR A 208 -24.22 -1.21 -2.32
CA THR A 208 -24.79 -1.49 -3.65
C THR A 208 -23.88 -2.28 -4.59
N VAL A 209 -22.63 -2.54 -4.21
CA VAL A 209 -21.73 -3.37 -5.03
C VAL A 209 -21.89 -4.82 -4.60
N ARG A 210 -22.73 -5.57 -5.30
CA ARG A 210 -22.73 -7.04 -5.22
C ARG A 210 -21.52 -7.57 -6.00
N PRO A 211 -20.88 -8.64 -5.51
CA PRO A 211 -19.79 -9.30 -6.22
C PRO A 211 -20.23 -9.84 -7.58
#